data_4938b646c24aaaaf2397a124545e9876
#
_entry.id   4938b646c24aaaaf2397a124545e9876
#
_cell.length_a   1.000
_cell.length_b   1.000
_cell.length_c   1.000
_cell.angle_alpha   90.00
_cell.angle_beta   90.00
_cell.angle_gamma   90.00
#
_symmetry.space_group_name_H-M   'P 1'
#
loop_
_entity.id
_entity.type
_entity.pdbx_description
1 polymer ?
#
loop_
_entity_poly.entity_id
_entity_poly.type
_entity_poly.pdbx_seq_one_letter_code
_entity_poly.pdbx_strand_id
1 'polypeptide(L)'
;MGDNPILWEPSDEKRRASAMHRFMRRQGFDDYESLYRWSIDDSAAFWRALCEFCDVRFRTPPEIILGRPDNIMDAGWFEGSELNYAEHLLRHGGRREALVFSAENGERHALTFDELRTAVAGVAAGLKRAGVVSGDRVGGYLPNCPEAIIAMLATTSIGAIWSSCSPDFGVNGVVDRFGQIEPKVLFTADAYFYNGRRFDCLDTVAQIVRAIPSIERTVVVPFAGGAADTSAICNAVTLETFAEPGADLEFEPVAFDHPLFIMYSSGTTGVPKCIVHGHGGTLLQIVKEHVLHCDIGTEDRLFYFTTCGWMMWNWLATGLATGATLVLFDGSPFFNDGRVLWQMAEREKVTVFGTSAKYISALQKAGVRPRDEFDLTELRAVLSTGSPLAPESFDYVYDAIGEDLQLSSIAGGTDIISCFVLGNPALPVRRGEIQCRGLGMAVEFFDDDGNALIEQRGELVCTRPFPSAPVGFWSDPDNARYRAAYFEKYPGIWAH
;
A
#
# COMPACT_ATOMS: atom_id res chain seq x y z
N MET A 1 5.58 -7.84 -30.39
CA MET A 1 4.44 -7.19 -29.72
C MET A 1 3.19 -7.89 -30.22
N GLY A 2 2.39 -8.46 -29.32
CA GLY A 2 1.20 -9.22 -29.70
C GLY A 2 0.19 -8.35 -30.46
N ASP A 3 -0.54 -8.97 -31.40
CA ASP A 3 -1.60 -8.34 -32.20
C ASP A 3 -2.89 -8.09 -31.39
N ASN A 4 -2.81 -8.00 -30.06
CA ASN A 4 -3.98 -7.79 -29.22
C ASN A 4 -4.58 -6.38 -29.47
N PRO A 5 -5.89 -6.27 -29.63
CA PRO A 5 -6.54 -4.99 -29.94
C PRO A 5 -6.30 -3.95 -28.84
N ILE A 6 -6.10 -2.70 -29.24
CA ILE A 6 -6.11 -1.55 -28.34
C ILE A 6 -7.57 -1.31 -27.92
N LEU A 7 -7.80 -1.30 -26.61
CA LEU A 7 -9.13 -1.03 -26.02
C LEU A 7 -9.27 0.42 -25.58
N TRP A 8 -8.16 1.06 -25.23
CA TRP A 8 -8.11 2.47 -24.85
C TRP A 8 -6.74 3.07 -25.20
N GLU A 9 -6.76 4.32 -25.59
CA GLU A 9 -5.55 5.12 -25.79
C GLU A 9 -5.79 6.54 -25.23
N PRO A 10 -4.82 7.10 -24.45
CA PRO A 10 -4.96 8.44 -23.96
C PRO A 10 -4.97 9.44 -25.11
N SER A 11 -5.84 10.44 -25.07
CA SER A 11 -5.74 11.58 -25.99
C SER A 11 -4.38 12.27 -25.84
N ASP A 12 -3.95 13.01 -26.86
CA ASP A 12 -2.68 13.77 -26.77
C ASP A 12 -2.69 14.78 -25.62
N GLU A 13 -3.84 15.32 -25.28
CA GLU A 13 -4.02 16.22 -24.14
C GLU A 13 -3.80 15.49 -22.82
N LYS A 14 -4.50 14.36 -22.59
CA LYS A 14 -4.34 13.51 -21.40
C LYS A 14 -2.90 13.04 -21.25
N ARG A 15 -2.30 12.56 -22.35
CA ARG A 15 -0.91 12.09 -22.37
C ARG A 15 0.04 13.20 -21.91
N ARG A 16 -0.05 14.40 -22.50
CA ARG A 16 0.83 15.55 -22.18
C ARG A 16 0.60 16.08 -20.75
N ALA A 17 -0.62 16.00 -20.24
CA ALA A 17 -0.97 16.43 -18.90
C ALA A 17 -0.46 15.46 -17.82
N SER A 18 -0.23 14.19 -18.15
CA SER A 18 0.18 13.17 -17.18
C SER A 18 1.54 13.46 -16.55
N ALA A 19 1.69 13.11 -15.27
CA ALA A 19 2.97 13.23 -14.55
C ALA A 19 4.07 12.37 -15.21
N MET A 20 3.72 11.21 -15.76
CA MET A 20 4.65 10.36 -16.51
C MET A 20 5.25 11.13 -17.69
N HIS A 21 4.43 11.78 -18.50
CA HIS A 21 4.92 12.54 -19.65
C HIS A 21 5.77 13.75 -19.21
N ARG A 22 5.32 14.50 -18.18
CA ARG A 22 6.08 15.63 -17.64
C ARG A 22 7.43 15.21 -17.11
N PHE A 23 7.50 14.10 -16.38
CA PHE A 23 8.75 13.52 -15.87
C PHE A 23 9.68 13.11 -17.02
N MET A 24 9.14 12.34 -17.99
CA MET A 24 9.87 11.90 -19.17
C MET A 24 10.50 13.06 -19.93
N ARG A 25 9.71 14.11 -20.23
CA ARG A 25 10.20 15.32 -20.93
C ARG A 25 11.23 16.10 -20.11
N ARG A 26 11.05 16.21 -18.80
CA ARG A 26 12.01 16.86 -17.91
C ARG A 26 13.37 16.15 -17.91
N GLN A 27 13.40 14.84 -18.08
CA GLN A 27 14.62 14.06 -18.17
C GLN A 27 15.18 13.96 -19.60
N GLY A 28 14.52 14.56 -20.60
CA GLY A 28 15.00 14.63 -21.98
C GLY A 28 14.67 13.39 -22.83
N PHE A 29 13.73 12.58 -22.41
CA PHE A 29 13.28 11.39 -23.16
C PHE A 29 12.00 11.67 -23.96
N ASP A 30 11.87 11.04 -25.12
CA ASP A 30 10.74 11.18 -26.03
C ASP A 30 9.75 10.00 -25.93
N ASP A 31 10.20 8.85 -25.44
CA ASP A 31 9.39 7.63 -25.30
C ASP A 31 9.67 6.89 -23.99
N TYR A 32 8.69 6.04 -23.61
CA TYR A 32 8.73 5.31 -22.35
C TYR A 32 9.86 4.27 -22.29
N GLU A 33 10.16 3.60 -23.40
CA GLU A 33 11.18 2.54 -23.39
C GLU A 33 12.57 3.14 -23.12
N SER A 34 12.89 4.30 -23.69
CA SER A 34 14.13 5.03 -23.43
C SER A 34 14.20 5.49 -21.97
N LEU A 35 13.10 6.02 -21.41
CA LEU A 35 13.00 6.38 -20.00
C LEU A 35 13.16 5.15 -19.10
N TYR A 36 12.51 4.04 -19.42
CA TYR A 36 12.61 2.80 -18.67
C TYR A 36 14.05 2.27 -18.63
N ARG A 37 14.71 2.20 -19.78
CA ARG A 37 16.11 1.75 -19.85
C ARG A 37 17.02 2.62 -18.98
N TRP A 38 16.91 3.93 -19.08
CA TRP A 38 17.66 4.83 -18.22
C TRP A 38 17.35 4.57 -16.73
N SER A 39 16.11 4.34 -16.37
CA SER A 39 15.71 4.12 -14.98
C SER A 39 16.35 2.89 -14.33
N ILE A 40 16.76 1.90 -15.15
CA ILE A 40 17.43 0.68 -14.68
C ILE A 40 18.93 0.69 -14.94
N ASP A 41 19.42 1.38 -15.98
CA ASP A 41 20.84 1.45 -16.32
C ASP A 41 21.60 2.49 -15.47
N ASP A 42 20.95 3.60 -15.13
CA ASP A 42 21.45 4.63 -14.20
C ASP A 42 20.44 4.85 -13.06
N SER A 43 20.24 3.79 -12.26
CA SER A 43 19.27 3.81 -11.16
C SER A 43 19.53 4.94 -10.17
N ALA A 44 20.79 5.29 -9.90
CA ALA A 44 21.12 6.38 -8.99
C ALA A 44 20.60 7.73 -9.50
N ALA A 45 20.80 8.03 -10.80
CA ALA A 45 20.29 9.26 -11.40
C ALA A 45 18.75 9.26 -11.45
N PHE A 46 18.15 8.14 -11.82
CA PHE A 46 16.69 8.01 -11.84
C PHE A 46 16.04 8.27 -10.49
N TRP A 47 16.49 7.60 -9.41
CA TRP A 47 15.89 7.74 -8.10
C TRP A 47 16.13 9.14 -7.50
N ARG A 48 17.27 9.77 -7.80
CA ARG A 48 17.51 11.19 -7.44
C ARG A 48 16.51 12.10 -8.16
N ALA A 49 16.35 11.95 -9.47
CA ALA A 49 15.43 12.74 -10.27
C ALA A 49 13.97 12.56 -9.83
N LEU A 50 13.59 11.34 -9.42
CA LEU A 50 12.27 11.06 -8.84
C LEU A 50 12.06 11.82 -7.52
N CYS A 51 13.05 11.79 -6.61
CA CYS A 51 12.97 12.53 -5.36
C CYS A 51 12.75 14.03 -5.60
N GLU A 52 13.48 14.61 -6.56
CA GLU A 52 13.32 16.02 -6.94
C GLU A 52 11.95 16.31 -7.57
N PHE A 53 11.45 15.40 -8.41
CA PHE A 53 10.15 15.55 -9.09
C PHE A 53 8.97 15.46 -8.13
N CYS A 54 9.06 14.57 -7.15
CA CYS A 54 8.01 14.29 -6.17
C CYS A 54 8.17 15.08 -4.86
N ASP A 55 9.14 16.01 -4.79
CA ASP A 55 9.45 16.80 -3.57
C ASP A 55 9.65 15.90 -2.35
N VAL A 56 10.45 14.83 -2.50
CA VAL A 56 10.83 13.98 -1.36
C VAL A 56 11.87 14.74 -0.53
N ARG A 57 11.57 14.90 0.76
CA ARG A 57 12.36 15.69 1.70
C ARG A 57 13.16 14.79 2.61
N PHE A 58 14.43 15.10 2.76
CA PHE A 58 15.34 14.46 3.69
C PHE A 58 15.66 15.45 4.82
N ARG A 59 15.68 14.97 6.05
CA ARG A 59 16.18 15.76 7.19
C ARG A 59 17.69 15.91 7.06
N THR A 60 18.38 14.82 6.76
CA THR A 60 19.78 14.76 6.40
C THR A 60 19.88 14.26 4.95
N PRO A 61 20.44 15.01 4.00
CA PRO A 61 20.61 14.57 2.62
C PRO A 61 21.51 13.33 2.51
N PRO A 62 21.29 12.47 1.49
CA PRO A 62 22.13 11.30 1.28
C PRO A 62 23.55 11.68 0.81
N GLU A 63 24.53 10.95 1.26
CA GLU A 63 25.91 11.01 0.76
C GLU A 63 26.07 10.21 -0.54
N ILE A 64 25.46 9.01 -0.59
CA ILE A 64 25.48 8.10 -1.73
C ILE A 64 24.03 7.68 -2.03
N ILE A 65 23.61 7.78 -3.30
CA ILE A 65 22.26 7.37 -3.72
C ILE A 65 22.14 5.84 -3.81
N LEU A 66 23.14 5.19 -4.41
CA LEU A 66 23.21 3.74 -4.54
C LEU A 66 24.64 3.26 -4.31
N GLY A 67 24.85 2.63 -3.17
CA GLY A 67 26.06 1.87 -2.87
C GLY A 67 25.93 0.42 -3.34
N ARG A 68 27.04 -0.18 -3.79
CA ARG A 68 27.11 -1.58 -4.22
C ARG A 68 26.06 -1.97 -5.30
N PRO A 69 26.04 -1.28 -6.46
CA PRO A 69 25.02 -1.45 -7.48
C PRO A 69 24.96 -2.84 -8.11
N ASP A 70 26.02 -3.65 -7.98
CA ASP A 70 26.13 -4.99 -8.55
C ASP A 70 25.65 -6.11 -7.59
N ASN A 71 25.12 -5.74 -6.43
CA ASN A 71 24.64 -6.69 -5.42
C ASN A 71 23.29 -6.28 -4.88
N ILE A 72 22.21 -6.95 -5.33
CA ILE A 72 20.84 -6.63 -4.95
C ILE A 72 20.63 -6.76 -3.44
N MET A 73 21.15 -7.82 -2.85
CA MET A 73 20.93 -8.14 -1.45
C MET A 73 21.60 -7.14 -0.49
N ASP A 74 22.76 -6.62 -0.88
CA ASP A 74 23.56 -5.72 -0.03
C ASP A 74 23.57 -4.27 -0.57
N ALA A 75 22.75 -3.95 -1.56
CA ALA A 75 22.65 -2.60 -2.11
C ALA A 75 22.26 -1.60 -1.02
N GLY A 76 23.07 -0.57 -0.82
CA GLY A 76 22.76 0.54 0.06
C GLY A 76 22.06 1.66 -0.72
N TRP A 77 20.86 2.01 -0.31
CA TRP A 77 20.12 3.11 -0.91
C TRP A 77 20.14 4.35 -0.02
N PHE A 78 20.40 5.50 -0.63
CA PHE A 78 20.41 6.81 0.03
C PHE A 78 21.20 6.81 1.35
N GLU A 79 22.41 6.24 1.30
CA GLU A 79 23.26 6.06 2.48
C GLU A 79 23.57 7.40 3.16
N GLY A 80 23.52 7.40 4.50
CA GLY A 80 23.72 8.59 5.34
C GLY A 80 22.51 9.52 5.42
N SER A 81 21.42 9.24 4.70
CA SER A 81 20.22 10.08 4.77
C SER A 81 19.32 9.75 5.95
N GLU A 82 18.57 10.77 6.39
CA GLU A 82 17.48 10.63 7.37
C GLU A 82 16.21 11.27 6.82
N LEU A 83 15.09 10.58 7.05
CA LEU A 83 13.74 11.03 6.70
C LEU A 83 12.72 10.42 7.66
N ASN A 84 11.45 10.80 7.50
CA ASN A 84 10.35 10.10 8.17
C ASN A 84 9.19 9.90 7.18
N TYR A 85 8.71 8.65 7.07
CA TYR A 85 7.60 8.28 6.18
C TYR A 85 6.32 9.05 6.52
N ALA A 86 5.92 9.11 7.80
CA ALA A 86 4.70 9.81 8.22
C ALA A 86 4.76 11.32 7.96
N GLU A 87 5.96 11.93 8.05
CA GLU A 87 6.15 13.36 7.73
C GLU A 87 5.75 13.65 6.27
N HIS A 88 6.09 12.76 5.33
CA HIS A 88 5.72 12.92 3.93
C HIS A 88 4.22 12.76 3.70
N LEU A 89 3.57 11.83 4.37
CA LEU A 89 2.13 11.60 4.24
C LEU A 89 1.30 12.71 4.89
N LEU A 90 1.85 13.37 5.90
CA LEU A 90 1.19 14.44 6.65
C LEU A 90 1.69 15.86 6.25
N ARG A 91 2.46 16.00 5.17
CA ARG A 91 2.98 17.30 4.72
C ARG A 91 1.93 18.26 4.18
N HIS A 92 0.82 17.71 3.70
CA HIS A 92 -0.33 18.48 3.26
C HIS A 92 -1.17 18.92 4.45
N GLY A 93 -1.72 20.12 4.41
CA GLY A 93 -2.56 20.69 5.44
C GLY A 93 -3.86 21.26 4.86
N GLY A 94 -4.66 21.88 5.75
CA GLY A 94 -5.87 22.59 5.39
C GLY A 94 -7.15 21.76 5.56
N ARG A 95 -8.27 22.37 5.15
CA ARG A 95 -9.63 21.86 5.38
C ARG A 95 -10.13 20.88 4.32
N ARG A 96 -9.32 20.56 3.31
CA ARG A 96 -9.67 19.54 2.32
C ARG A 96 -9.69 18.17 3.00
N GLU A 97 -10.62 17.30 2.58
CA GLU A 97 -10.72 15.93 3.09
C GLU A 97 -9.42 15.16 2.78
N ALA A 98 -8.82 14.56 3.81
CA ALA A 98 -7.69 13.64 3.70
C ALA A 98 -8.18 12.20 3.65
N LEU A 99 -9.11 11.87 4.54
CA LEU A 99 -9.72 10.54 4.64
C LEU A 99 -11.23 10.67 4.55
N VAL A 100 -11.84 9.81 3.76
CA VAL A 100 -13.29 9.59 3.75
C VAL A 100 -13.52 8.11 3.98
N PHE A 101 -14.24 7.78 5.03
CA PHE A 101 -14.65 6.42 5.36
C PHE A 101 -16.10 6.18 4.94
N SER A 102 -16.34 5.01 4.37
CA SER A 102 -17.66 4.49 4.07
C SER A 102 -17.79 3.06 4.57
N ALA A 103 -18.93 2.74 5.18
CA ALA A 103 -19.27 1.37 5.55
C ALA A 103 -20.36 0.80 4.62
N GLU A 104 -20.49 -0.51 4.59
CA GLU A 104 -21.51 -1.20 3.79
C GLU A 104 -22.95 -0.79 4.13
N ASN A 105 -23.19 -0.33 5.38
CA ASN A 105 -24.49 0.19 5.86
C ASN A 105 -24.77 1.64 5.44
N GLY A 106 -23.85 2.27 4.67
CA GLY A 106 -23.97 3.66 4.21
C GLY A 106 -23.45 4.71 5.20
N GLU A 107 -22.90 4.30 6.33
CA GLU A 107 -22.25 5.22 7.27
C GLU A 107 -21.07 5.92 6.60
N ARG A 108 -20.88 7.21 6.91
CA ARG A 108 -19.84 8.05 6.31
C ARG A 108 -19.20 8.94 7.37
N HIS A 109 -17.89 8.91 7.44
CA HIS A 109 -17.09 9.83 8.22
C HIS A 109 -15.99 10.43 7.34
N ALA A 110 -15.60 11.66 7.60
CA ALA A 110 -14.50 12.31 6.90
C ALA A 110 -13.59 13.05 7.89
N LEU A 111 -12.31 13.07 7.59
CA LEU A 111 -11.31 13.88 8.29
C LEU A 111 -10.60 14.76 7.27
N THR A 112 -10.44 16.02 7.61
CA THR A 112 -9.58 16.95 6.87
C THR A 112 -8.11 16.64 7.15
N PHE A 113 -7.19 17.19 6.34
CA PHE A 113 -5.75 17.05 6.60
C PHE A 113 -5.35 17.61 7.97
N ASP A 114 -5.95 18.73 8.40
CA ASP A 114 -5.65 19.33 9.71
C ASP A 114 -6.18 18.46 10.85
N GLU A 115 -7.37 17.88 10.73
CA GLU A 115 -7.94 16.96 11.72
C GLU A 115 -7.15 15.66 11.79
N LEU A 116 -6.73 15.10 10.65
CA LEU A 116 -5.86 13.92 10.61
C LEU A 116 -4.54 14.18 11.35
N ARG A 117 -3.87 15.30 11.08
CA ARG A 117 -2.63 15.68 11.77
C ARG A 117 -2.83 15.80 13.29
N THR A 118 -3.93 16.41 13.71
CA THR A 118 -4.28 16.56 15.14
C THR A 118 -4.52 15.20 15.79
N ALA A 119 -5.25 14.32 15.12
CA ALA A 119 -5.52 12.97 15.65
C ALA A 119 -4.22 12.14 15.76
N VAL A 120 -3.37 12.19 14.73
CA VAL A 120 -2.07 11.51 14.72
C VAL A 120 -1.18 12.04 15.87
N ALA A 121 -1.12 13.35 16.08
CA ALA A 121 -0.37 13.94 17.18
C ALA A 121 -0.80 13.41 18.55
N GLY A 122 -2.12 13.37 18.80
CA GLY A 122 -2.67 12.85 20.05
C GLY A 122 -2.33 11.38 20.30
N VAL A 123 -2.42 10.55 19.27
CA VAL A 123 -2.08 9.11 19.36
C VAL A 123 -0.58 8.90 19.52
N ALA A 124 0.26 9.67 18.82
CA ALA A 124 1.72 9.61 18.96
C ALA A 124 2.17 9.96 20.38
N ALA A 125 1.57 10.98 20.99
CA ALA A 125 1.81 11.32 22.40
C ALA A 125 1.36 10.19 23.33
N GLY A 126 0.22 9.55 23.06
CA GLY A 126 -0.25 8.37 23.79
C GLY A 126 0.73 7.19 23.71
N LEU A 127 1.32 6.93 22.51
CA LEU A 127 2.35 5.91 22.32
C LEU A 127 3.63 6.23 23.11
N LYS A 128 4.13 7.47 23.04
CA LYS A 128 5.29 7.93 23.83
C LYS A 128 5.03 7.74 25.34
N ARG A 129 3.84 8.12 25.84
CA ARG A 129 3.42 7.93 27.24
C ARG A 129 3.33 6.46 27.64
N ALA A 130 2.96 5.56 26.71
CA ALA A 130 2.98 4.12 26.90
C ALA A 130 4.40 3.52 26.82
N GLY A 131 5.42 4.36 26.66
CA GLY A 131 6.82 3.95 26.64
C GLY A 131 7.26 3.35 25.30
N VAL A 132 6.53 3.59 24.19
CA VAL A 132 6.94 3.18 22.85
C VAL A 132 8.06 4.11 22.37
N VAL A 133 9.14 3.51 21.88
CA VAL A 133 10.31 4.20 21.34
C VAL A 133 10.59 3.74 19.90
N SER A 134 11.48 4.44 19.22
CA SER A 134 11.93 4.06 17.87
C SER A 134 12.41 2.60 17.83
N GLY A 135 11.95 1.83 16.82
CA GLY A 135 12.22 0.40 16.69
C GLY A 135 11.29 -0.54 17.47
N ASP A 136 10.46 -0.04 18.39
CA ASP A 136 9.39 -0.83 19.02
C ASP A 136 8.31 -1.21 17.99
N ARG A 137 7.63 -2.35 18.20
CA ARG A 137 6.55 -2.81 17.32
C ARG A 137 5.20 -2.45 17.92
N VAL A 138 4.34 -1.95 17.04
CA VAL A 138 2.94 -1.65 17.34
C VAL A 138 2.05 -2.46 16.39
N GLY A 139 1.10 -3.20 16.93
CA GLY A 139 0.18 -4.03 16.18
C GLY A 139 -1.17 -3.35 15.95
N GLY A 140 -1.78 -3.56 14.77
CA GLY A 140 -3.15 -3.18 14.48
C GLY A 140 -3.99 -4.41 14.10
N TYR A 141 -5.06 -4.67 14.85
CA TYR A 141 -6.09 -5.66 14.54
C TYR A 141 -7.40 -4.91 14.32
N LEU A 142 -7.49 -4.29 13.13
CA LEU A 142 -8.45 -3.24 12.82
C LEU A 142 -9.13 -3.44 11.46
N PRO A 143 -10.41 -3.05 11.30
CA PRO A 143 -11.01 -2.85 9.99
C PRO A 143 -10.30 -1.73 9.23
N ASN A 144 -10.59 -1.57 7.93
CA ASN A 144 -10.05 -0.49 7.11
C ASN A 144 -10.76 0.84 7.43
N CYS A 145 -10.43 1.44 8.54
CA CYS A 145 -11.02 2.67 9.08
C CYS A 145 -10.00 3.79 9.26
N PRO A 146 -10.43 5.05 9.48
CA PRO A 146 -9.53 6.19 9.71
C PRO A 146 -8.58 5.97 10.88
N GLU A 147 -9.03 5.31 11.95
CA GLU A 147 -8.25 5.05 13.15
C GLU A 147 -7.07 4.10 12.88
N ALA A 148 -7.20 3.19 11.90
CA ALA A 148 -6.09 2.34 11.46
C ALA A 148 -4.99 3.17 10.79
N ILE A 149 -5.36 4.14 9.94
CA ILE A 149 -4.42 5.10 9.31
C ILE A 149 -3.79 6.00 10.39
N ILE A 150 -4.57 6.52 11.33
CA ILE A 150 -4.09 7.36 12.43
C ILE A 150 -3.07 6.59 13.28
N ALA A 151 -3.38 5.37 13.69
CA ALA A 151 -2.50 4.53 14.50
C ALA A 151 -1.19 4.20 13.77
N MET A 152 -1.25 3.87 12.48
CA MET A 152 -0.08 3.62 11.64
C MET A 152 0.79 4.87 11.52
N LEU A 153 0.20 6.04 11.21
CA LEU A 153 0.94 7.29 11.07
C LEU A 153 1.55 7.76 12.40
N ALA A 154 0.83 7.61 13.51
CA ALA A 154 1.33 7.92 14.85
C ALA A 154 2.50 7.01 15.24
N THR A 155 2.41 5.72 14.93
CA THR A 155 3.50 4.75 15.17
C THR A 155 4.74 5.12 14.37
N THR A 156 4.59 5.36 13.08
CA THR A 156 5.72 5.61 12.18
C THR A 156 6.30 7.02 12.34
N SER A 157 5.52 7.99 12.84
CA SER A 157 6.03 9.33 13.16
C SER A 157 7.11 9.33 14.23
N ILE A 158 7.03 8.43 15.19
CA ILE A 158 8.00 8.27 16.30
C ILE A 158 9.10 7.23 15.99
N GLY A 159 9.22 6.77 14.74
CA GLY A 159 10.20 5.76 14.34
C GLY A 159 9.89 4.34 14.82
N ALA A 160 8.71 4.08 15.36
CA ALA A 160 8.26 2.74 15.72
C ALA A 160 7.72 1.99 14.49
N ILE A 161 7.70 0.66 14.56
CA ILE A 161 7.40 -0.24 13.45
C ILE A 161 5.92 -0.65 13.50
N TRP A 162 5.19 -0.43 12.40
CA TRP A 162 3.79 -0.84 12.28
C TRP A 162 3.65 -2.22 11.65
N SER A 163 2.71 -2.99 12.19
CA SER A 163 2.26 -4.25 11.59
C SER A 163 0.76 -4.40 11.78
N SER A 164 0.03 -4.90 10.78
CA SER A 164 -1.42 -5.02 10.88
C SER A 164 -1.96 -6.34 10.37
N CYS A 165 -3.09 -6.72 10.96
CA CYS A 165 -3.94 -7.84 10.58
C CYS A 165 -5.40 -7.36 10.49
N SER A 166 -6.15 -7.97 9.59
CA SER A 166 -7.59 -7.74 9.48
C SER A 166 -8.35 -8.46 10.62
N PRO A 167 -9.46 -7.92 11.12
CA PRO A 167 -10.24 -8.52 12.22
C PRO A 167 -10.94 -9.84 11.85
N ASP A 168 -10.99 -10.23 10.58
CA ASP A 168 -11.44 -11.54 10.11
C ASP A 168 -10.43 -12.67 10.36
N PHE A 169 -9.18 -12.33 10.75
CA PHE A 169 -8.21 -13.35 11.16
C PHE A 169 -8.57 -13.89 12.53
N GLY A 170 -8.68 -15.22 12.64
CA GLY A 170 -8.88 -15.87 13.93
C GLY A 170 -7.66 -15.75 14.85
N VAL A 171 -7.84 -16.10 16.13
CA VAL A 171 -6.78 -16.02 17.17
C VAL A 171 -5.45 -16.58 16.69
N ASN A 172 -5.44 -17.80 16.16
CA ASN A 172 -4.21 -18.45 15.69
C ASN A 172 -3.53 -17.67 14.57
N GLY A 173 -4.32 -17.15 13.62
CA GLY A 173 -3.80 -16.37 12.51
C GLY A 173 -3.10 -15.08 12.94
N VAL A 174 -3.58 -14.45 14.03
CA VAL A 174 -2.95 -13.25 14.61
C VAL A 174 -1.74 -13.64 15.47
N VAL A 175 -1.86 -14.70 16.28
CA VAL A 175 -0.76 -15.17 17.14
C VAL A 175 0.43 -15.66 16.30
N ASP A 176 0.19 -16.36 15.19
CA ASP A 176 1.24 -16.79 14.25
C ASP A 176 2.03 -15.62 13.62
N ARG A 177 1.45 -14.42 13.63
CA ARG A 177 2.05 -13.18 13.12
C ARG A 177 2.63 -12.34 14.25
N PHE A 178 1.76 -11.81 15.09
CA PHE A 178 2.16 -10.86 16.15
C PHE A 178 3.00 -11.53 17.25
N GLY A 179 2.83 -12.83 17.51
CA GLY A 179 3.68 -13.58 18.42
C GLY A 179 5.15 -13.64 18.00
N GLN A 180 5.44 -13.52 16.69
CA GLN A 180 6.82 -13.48 16.19
C GLN A 180 7.50 -12.13 16.38
N ILE A 181 6.71 -11.04 16.30
CA ILE A 181 7.23 -9.66 16.33
C ILE A 181 7.09 -9.01 17.71
N GLU A 182 6.33 -9.63 18.61
CA GLU A 182 6.16 -9.20 20.00
C GLU A 182 5.80 -7.71 20.12
N PRO A 183 4.62 -7.26 19.62
CA PRO A 183 4.25 -5.85 19.69
C PRO A 183 4.02 -5.41 21.14
N LYS A 184 4.40 -4.17 21.47
CA LYS A 184 4.24 -3.55 22.78
C LYS A 184 2.84 -2.97 22.99
N VAL A 185 2.27 -2.42 21.94
CA VAL A 185 0.90 -1.87 21.91
C VAL A 185 0.10 -2.55 20.82
N LEU A 186 -1.16 -2.86 21.12
CA LEU A 186 -2.12 -3.39 20.15
C LEU A 186 -3.30 -2.42 20.01
N PHE A 187 -3.53 -1.91 18.80
CA PHE A 187 -4.77 -1.24 18.44
C PHE A 187 -5.77 -2.25 17.91
N THR A 188 -7.03 -2.15 18.33
CA THR A 188 -8.10 -3.05 17.92
C THR A 188 -9.44 -2.34 17.87
N ALA A 189 -10.43 -2.92 17.14
CA ALA A 189 -11.82 -2.49 17.20
C ALA A 189 -12.62 -3.34 18.18
N ASP A 190 -13.74 -2.80 18.68
CA ASP A 190 -14.70 -3.55 19.48
C ASP A 190 -15.47 -4.58 18.64
N ALA A 191 -15.77 -4.24 17.38
CA ALA A 191 -16.42 -5.11 16.42
C ALA A 191 -16.15 -4.63 14.99
N TYR A 192 -16.58 -5.40 14.00
CA TYR A 192 -16.65 -5.00 12.59
C TYR A 192 -17.94 -5.50 11.94
N PHE A 193 -18.23 -5.01 10.74
CA PHE A 193 -19.42 -5.41 9.97
C PHE A 193 -19.01 -6.09 8.67
N TYR A 194 -19.71 -7.16 8.31
CA TYR A 194 -19.52 -7.81 7.02
C TYR A 194 -20.80 -8.49 6.56
N ASN A 195 -21.27 -8.13 5.38
CA ASN A 195 -22.47 -8.64 4.73
C ASN A 195 -23.72 -8.51 5.63
N GLY A 196 -23.93 -7.33 6.22
CA GLY A 196 -25.05 -7.00 7.09
C GLY A 196 -24.98 -7.60 8.50
N ARG A 197 -23.86 -8.21 8.89
CA ARG A 197 -23.66 -8.81 10.20
C ARG A 197 -22.60 -8.09 11.00
N ARG A 198 -22.86 -7.95 12.30
CA ARG A 198 -21.88 -7.51 13.28
C ARG A 198 -21.07 -8.70 13.78
N PHE A 199 -19.76 -8.54 13.91
CA PHE A 199 -18.82 -9.49 14.47
C PHE A 199 -18.07 -8.83 15.62
N ASP A 200 -18.30 -9.30 16.85
CA ASP A 200 -17.63 -8.78 18.02
C ASP A 200 -16.19 -9.28 18.10
N CYS A 201 -15.25 -8.40 18.42
CA CYS A 201 -13.81 -8.69 18.40
C CYS A 201 -13.22 -8.91 19.80
N LEU A 202 -13.81 -8.35 20.85
CA LEU A 202 -13.17 -8.23 22.17
C LEU A 202 -12.82 -9.57 22.82
N ASP A 203 -13.64 -10.60 22.66
CA ASP A 203 -13.34 -11.96 23.17
C ASP A 203 -12.11 -12.57 22.45
N THR A 204 -12.00 -12.36 21.13
CA THR A 204 -10.84 -12.76 20.32
C THR A 204 -9.61 -12.00 20.77
N VAL A 205 -9.72 -10.68 20.97
CA VAL A 205 -8.64 -9.82 21.42
C VAL A 205 -8.16 -10.23 22.82
N ALA A 206 -9.06 -10.55 23.74
CA ALA A 206 -8.69 -11.04 25.07
C ALA A 206 -7.86 -12.34 25.01
N GLN A 207 -8.14 -13.22 24.04
CA GLN A 207 -7.34 -14.43 23.82
C GLN A 207 -5.97 -14.10 23.19
N ILE A 208 -5.91 -13.19 22.22
CA ILE A 208 -4.67 -12.72 21.60
C ILE A 208 -3.73 -12.10 22.64
N VAL A 209 -4.24 -11.17 23.46
CA VAL A 209 -3.45 -10.49 24.52
C VAL A 209 -2.91 -11.48 25.54
N ARG A 210 -3.68 -12.51 25.91
CA ARG A 210 -3.19 -13.58 26.79
C ARG A 210 -2.10 -14.43 26.15
N ALA A 211 -2.17 -14.65 24.85
CA ALA A 211 -1.21 -15.46 24.10
C ALA A 211 0.09 -14.68 23.78
N ILE A 212 0.06 -13.34 23.77
CA ILE A 212 1.19 -12.47 23.44
C ILE A 212 1.51 -11.55 24.62
N PRO A 213 2.30 -12.00 25.61
CA PRO A 213 2.57 -11.24 26.84
C PRO A 213 3.32 -9.92 26.63
N SER A 214 3.94 -9.71 25.48
CA SER A 214 4.61 -8.45 25.12
C SER A 214 3.63 -7.28 24.96
N ILE A 215 2.34 -7.55 24.77
CA ILE A 215 1.31 -6.49 24.66
C ILE A 215 1.06 -5.87 26.03
N GLU A 216 1.73 -4.76 26.30
CA GLU A 216 1.62 -4.01 27.55
C GLU A 216 0.37 -3.13 27.59
N ARG A 217 -0.14 -2.71 26.42
CA ARG A 217 -1.32 -1.86 26.28
C ARG A 217 -2.17 -2.26 25.09
N THR A 218 -3.49 -2.35 25.30
CA THR A 218 -4.49 -2.57 24.23
C THR A 218 -5.33 -1.32 24.09
N VAL A 219 -5.39 -0.75 22.88
CA VAL A 219 -6.15 0.46 22.56
C VAL A 219 -7.37 0.06 21.74
N VAL A 220 -8.55 0.25 22.28
CA VAL A 220 -9.82 -0.16 21.65
C VAL A 220 -10.48 1.03 20.97
N VAL A 221 -10.75 0.88 19.68
CA VAL A 221 -11.55 1.79 18.86
C VAL A 221 -13.01 1.36 18.97
N PRO A 222 -13.94 2.22 19.42
CA PRO A 222 -15.37 1.91 19.51
C PRO A 222 -16.02 2.02 18.12
N PHE A 223 -15.63 1.11 17.20
CA PHE A 223 -16.01 1.14 15.79
C PHE A 223 -17.50 0.83 15.56
N ALA A 224 -18.09 -0.04 16.39
CA ALA A 224 -19.49 -0.40 16.26
C ALA A 224 -20.48 0.58 16.90
N GLY A 225 -19.97 1.70 17.42
CA GLY A 225 -20.74 2.73 18.12
C GLY A 225 -21.04 2.39 19.58
N GLY A 226 -21.16 3.41 20.42
CA GLY A 226 -21.38 3.29 21.86
C GLY A 226 -20.10 3.04 22.66
N ALA A 227 -20.26 2.69 23.94
CA ALA A 227 -19.13 2.40 24.83
C ALA A 227 -18.69 0.93 24.66
N ALA A 228 -17.42 0.72 24.30
CA ALA A 228 -16.84 -0.63 24.24
C ALA A 228 -16.65 -1.18 25.66
N ASP A 229 -17.16 -2.38 25.94
CA ASP A 229 -16.89 -3.08 27.20
C ASP A 229 -15.52 -3.76 27.16
N THR A 230 -14.51 -3.05 27.69
CA THR A 230 -13.12 -3.52 27.73
C THR A 230 -12.79 -4.36 28.96
N SER A 231 -13.74 -4.66 29.83
CA SER A 231 -13.53 -5.30 31.15
C SER A 231 -12.83 -6.66 31.09
N ALA A 232 -12.98 -7.40 29.96
CA ALA A 232 -12.34 -8.70 29.72
C ALA A 232 -10.84 -8.60 29.40
N ILE A 233 -10.30 -7.38 29.13
CA ILE A 233 -8.93 -7.12 28.70
C ILE A 233 -8.26 -6.21 29.73
N CYS A 234 -7.44 -6.77 30.61
CA CYS A 234 -6.93 -6.09 31.81
C CYS A 234 -6.06 -4.83 31.55
N ASN A 235 -5.46 -4.72 30.36
CA ASN A 235 -4.61 -3.59 29.97
C ASN A 235 -5.24 -2.70 28.90
N ALA A 236 -6.56 -2.81 28.69
CA ALA A 236 -7.27 -2.05 27.67
C ALA A 236 -7.62 -0.64 28.11
N VAL A 237 -7.58 0.26 27.15
CA VAL A 237 -8.09 1.63 27.23
C VAL A 237 -8.81 1.96 25.91
N THR A 238 -9.73 2.91 25.92
CA THR A 238 -10.32 3.42 24.68
C THR A 238 -9.35 4.34 23.95
N LEU A 239 -9.50 4.48 22.63
CA LEU A 239 -8.68 5.39 21.82
C LEU A 239 -8.77 6.83 22.33
N GLU A 240 -9.96 7.28 22.73
CA GLU A 240 -10.18 8.62 23.29
C GLU A 240 -9.36 8.85 24.57
N THR A 241 -9.32 7.87 25.48
CA THR A 241 -8.53 7.93 26.72
C THR A 241 -7.03 7.83 26.45
N PHE A 242 -6.65 7.11 25.40
CA PHE A 242 -5.25 6.90 25.03
C PHE A 242 -4.63 8.12 24.36
N ALA A 243 -5.37 8.79 23.47
CA ALA A 243 -4.90 9.98 22.77
C ALA A 243 -4.76 11.17 23.73
N GLU A 244 -3.78 12.04 23.48
CA GLU A 244 -3.54 13.26 24.24
C GLU A 244 -4.02 14.48 23.44
N PRO A 245 -5.10 15.14 23.85
CA PRO A 245 -5.60 16.33 23.15
C PRO A 245 -4.59 17.48 23.17
N GLY A 246 -4.42 18.14 22.02
CA GLY A 246 -3.57 19.33 21.91
C GLY A 246 -2.07 19.04 21.89
N ALA A 247 -1.67 17.77 21.74
CA ALA A 247 -0.26 17.41 21.58
C ALA A 247 0.31 17.96 20.26
N ASP A 248 1.60 18.30 20.27
CA ASP A 248 2.34 18.65 19.07
C ASP A 248 2.78 17.40 18.29
N LEU A 249 2.72 17.49 16.97
CA LEU A 249 3.20 16.42 16.09
C LEU A 249 4.67 16.62 15.77
N GLU A 250 5.48 15.70 16.26
CA GLU A 250 6.90 15.61 15.99
C GLU A 250 7.21 14.37 15.15
N PHE A 251 8.25 14.44 14.32
CA PHE A 251 8.71 13.34 13.48
C PHE A 251 10.13 12.96 13.85
N GLU A 252 10.34 11.71 14.24
CA GLU A 252 11.66 11.15 14.52
C GLU A 252 12.41 10.96 13.20
N PRO A 253 13.55 11.63 12.99
CA PRO A 253 14.39 11.36 11.84
C PRO A 253 15.00 9.97 11.96
N VAL A 254 14.83 9.16 10.92
CA VAL A 254 15.36 7.79 10.90
C VAL A 254 16.14 7.53 9.61
N ALA A 255 17.07 6.58 9.65
CA ALA A 255 17.82 6.14 8.48
C ALA A 255 16.88 5.65 7.36
N PHE A 256 17.32 5.73 6.12
CA PHE A 256 16.54 5.34 4.94
C PHE A 256 15.99 3.91 5.02
N ASP A 257 16.77 2.99 5.52
CA ASP A 257 16.46 1.57 5.69
C ASP A 257 15.90 1.21 7.08
N HIS A 258 15.69 2.22 7.95
CA HIS A 258 15.06 1.96 9.26
C HIS A 258 13.72 1.25 9.09
N PRO A 259 13.44 0.17 9.84
CA PRO A 259 12.21 -0.59 9.71
C PRO A 259 10.94 0.26 9.87
N LEU A 260 10.06 0.19 8.89
CA LEU A 260 8.77 0.89 8.85
C LEU A 260 7.61 -0.06 9.10
N PHE A 261 7.55 -1.12 8.30
CA PHE A 261 6.49 -2.12 8.34
C PHE A 261 7.05 -3.52 8.51
N ILE A 262 6.33 -4.36 9.27
CA ILE A 262 6.49 -5.81 9.20
C ILE A 262 5.22 -6.37 8.58
N MET A 263 5.37 -7.01 7.42
CA MET A 263 4.29 -7.59 6.65
C MET A 263 4.44 -9.11 6.54
N TYR A 264 3.37 -9.79 6.18
CA TYR A 264 3.34 -11.23 6.22
C TYR A 264 3.03 -11.82 4.84
N SER A 265 3.82 -12.81 4.45
CA SER A 265 3.49 -13.69 3.32
C SER A 265 3.41 -15.14 3.77
N SER A 266 2.68 -15.97 3.02
CA SER A 266 2.59 -17.40 3.30
C SER A 266 3.96 -18.05 3.12
N GLY A 267 4.47 -18.67 4.20
CA GLY A 267 5.70 -19.45 4.13
C GLY A 267 5.46 -20.90 3.69
N THR A 268 6.44 -21.51 3.05
CA THR A 268 6.41 -22.94 2.70
C THR A 268 6.43 -23.85 3.94
N THR A 269 6.82 -23.32 5.09
CA THR A 269 6.96 -24.02 6.38
C THR A 269 5.72 -23.92 7.29
N GLY A 270 4.64 -23.30 6.84
CA GLY A 270 3.38 -23.15 7.59
C GLY A 270 3.29 -21.89 8.46
N VAL A 271 4.41 -21.34 8.96
CA VAL A 271 4.42 -20.06 9.70
C VAL A 271 4.69 -18.91 8.73
N PRO A 272 3.93 -17.79 8.79
CA PRO A 272 4.14 -16.66 7.88
C PRO A 272 5.55 -16.06 8.00
N LYS A 273 6.14 -15.70 6.84
CA LYS A 273 7.38 -14.90 6.82
C LYS A 273 7.05 -13.49 7.32
N CYS A 274 7.89 -12.94 8.19
CA CYS A 274 7.78 -11.56 8.66
C CYS A 274 8.76 -10.69 7.86
N ILE A 275 8.26 -10.03 6.83
CA ILE A 275 9.05 -9.25 5.87
C ILE A 275 9.18 -7.83 6.40
N VAL A 276 10.39 -7.32 6.55
CA VAL A 276 10.68 -5.98 7.07
C VAL A 276 10.91 -5.01 5.91
N HIS A 277 10.10 -3.96 5.82
CA HIS A 277 10.26 -2.89 4.84
C HIS A 277 10.74 -1.60 5.51
N GLY A 278 11.66 -0.88 4.84
CA GLY A 278 12.24 0.36 5.33
C GLY A 278 11.43 1.61 4.96
N HIS A 279 11.67 2.71 5.69
CA HIS A 279 10.99 4.00 5.51
C HIS A 279 11.16 4.57 4.11
N GLY A 280 12.40 4.73 3.67
CA GLY A 280 12.72 5.40 2.42
C GLY A 280 12.35 4.57 1.20
N GLY A 281 12.69 3.26 1.21
CA GLY A 281 12.39 2.36 0.11
C GLY A 281 10.89 2.25 -0.16
N THR A 282 10.08 2.08 0.87
CA THR A 282 8.62 2.04 0.78
C THR A 282 8.07 3.35 0.22
N LEU A 283 8.50 4.49 0.78
CA LEU A 283 8.03 5.80 0.35
C LEU A 283 8.31 6.05 -1.13
N LEU A 284 9.57 5.90 -1.56
CA LEU A 284 9.97 6.21 -2.93
C LEU A 284 9.29 5.31 -3.95
N GLN A 285 9.24 4.03 -3.66
CA GLN A 285 8.67 3.05 -4.56
C GLN A 285 7.18 3.31 -4.80
N ILE A 286 6.40 3.51 -3.73
CA ILE A 286 4.96 3.71 -3.85
C ILE A 286 4.65 5.10 -4.42
N VAL A 287 5.38 6.14 -4.03
CA VAL A 287 5.20 7.49 -4.62
C VAL A 287 5.50 7.47 -6.13
N LYS A 288 6.51 6.74 -6.59
CA LYS A 288 6.76 6.52 -8.02
C LYS A 288 5.53 5.93 -8.71
N GLU A 289 4.90 4.93 -8.11
CA GLU A 289 3.71 4.28 -8.66
C GLU A 289 2.51 5.21 -8.69
N HIS A 290 2.23 5.87 -7.56
CA HIS A 290 1.13 6.82 -7.47
C HIS A 290 1.26 7.97 -8.47
N VAL A 291 2.41 8.65 -8.46
CA VAL A 291 2.60 9.87 -9.26
C VAL A 291 2.80 9.55 -10.73
N LEU A 292 3.70 8.62 -11.07
CA LEU A 292 4.06 8.38 -12.46
C LEU A 292 3.14 7.36 -13.14
N HIS A 293 2.84 6.24 -12.49
CA HIS A 293 2.11 5.13 -13.12
C HIS A 293 0.59 5.24 -12.99
N CYS A 294 0.09 5.91 -11.96
CA CYS A 294 -1.35 6.12 -11.74
C CYS A 294 -1.78 7.59 -11.91
N ASP A 295 -0.82 8.51 -12.14
CA ASP A 295 -1.06 9.96 -12.29
C ASP A 295 -1.86 10.57 -11.14
N ILE A 296 -1.64 10.10 -9.90
CA ILE A 296 -2.37 10.55 -8.71
C ILE A 296 -1.76 11.85 -8.20
N GLY A 297 -2.62 12.84 -7.97
CA GLY A 297 -2.29 14.15 -7.42
C GLY A 297 -3.31 14.65 -6.40
N THR A 298 -3.22 15.93 -6.08
CA THR A 298 -4.00 16.58 -4.99
C THR A 298 -5.49 16.61 -5.23
N GLU A 299 -5.95 16.57 -6.48
CA GLU A 299 -7.37 16.62 -6.83
C GLU A 299 -8.02 15.25 -6.88
N ASP A 300 -7.22 14.19 -6.75
CA ASP A 300 -7.72 12.82 -6.85
C ASP A 300 -8.38 12.32 -5.57
N ARG A 301 -9.33 11.42 -5.78
CA ARG A 301 -9.99 10.64 -4.74
C ARG A 301 -9.69 9.17 -5.01
N LEU A 302 -8.72 8.67 -4.24
CA LEU A 302 -8.16 7.33 -4.41
C LEU A 302 -8.91 6.33 -3.54
N PHE A 303 -9.47 5.32 -4.17
CA PHE A 303 -10.05 4.16 -3.52
C PHE A 303 -9.32 2.89 -3.92
N TYR A 304 -9.08 2.02 -2.97
CA TYR A 304 -8.68 0.63 -3.20
C TYR A 304 -9.42 -0.30 -2.26
N PHE A 305 -10.15 -1.28 -2.80
CA PHE A 305 -10.77 -2.29 -1.94
C PHE A 305 -9.71 -3.21 -1.36
N THR A 306 -9.49 -3.10 -0.06
CA THR A 306 -8.46 -3.83 0.67
C THR A 306 -8.79 -3.91 2.16
N THR A 307 -8.09 -4.74 2.89
CA THR A 307 -8.12 -4.80 4.36
C THR A 307 -6.73 -4.52 4.93
N CYS A 308 -6.64 -4.22 6.22
CA CYS A 308 -5.37 -3.92 6.90
C CYS A 308 -4.35 -5.07 6.89
N GLY A 309 -4.76 -6.29 6.54
CA GLY A 309 -3.89 -7.45 6.42
C GLY A 309 -3.23 -7.62 5.04
N TRP A 310 -3.55 -6.78 4.05
CA TRP A 310 -3.04 -6.86 2.68
C TRP A 310 -2.12 -5.70 2.33
N MET A 311 -1.09 -5.96 1.53
CA MET A 311 -0.13 -4.94 1.11
C MET A 311 -0.78 -3.74 0.42
N MET A 312 -1.87 -3.94 -0.31
CA MET A 312 -2.57 -2.84 -0.97
C MET A 312 -3.17 -1.82 -0.01
N TRP A 313 -3.34 -2.15 1.28
CA TRP A 313 -3.69 -1.17 2.30
C TRP A 313 -2.54 -0.19 2.57
N ASN A 314 -1.31 -0.68 2.67
CA ASN A 314 -0.12 0.16 2.82
C ASN A 314 0.11 1.03 1.58
N TRP A 315 -0.14 0.46 0.39
CA TRP A 315 -0.11 1.18 -0.87
C TRP A 315 -1.16 2.31 -0.91
N LEU A 316 -2.42 2.01 -0.55
CA LEU A 316 -3.50 3.01 -0.45
C LEU A 316 -3.13 4.12 0.54
N ALA A 317 -2.69 3.77 1.76
CA ALA A 317 -2.32 4.73 2.79
C ALA A 317 -1.22 5.69 2.34
N THR A 318 -0.24 5.20 1.58
CA THR A 318 0.85 6.02 1.02
C THR A 318 0.34 7.07 0.03
N GLY A 319 -0.87 6.93 -0.50
CA GLY A 319 -1.52 7.93 -1.37
C GLY A 319 -1.64 9.32 -0.74
N LEU A 320 -1.68 9.43 0.60
CA LEU A 320 -1.62 10.72 1.29
C LEU A 320 -0.37 11.54 0.93
N ALA A 321 0.74 10.91 0.57
CA ALA A 321 1.96 11.61 0.16
C ALA A 321 1.78 12.46 -1.10
N THR A 322 0.81 12.13 -1.97
CA THR A 322 0.47 12.91 -3.16
C THR A 322 -0.49 14.06 -2.85
N GLY A 323 -1.07 14.09 -1.65
CA GLY A 323 -2.13 15.00 -1.25
C GLY A 323 -3.52 14.59 -1.74
N ALA A 324 -3.70 13.40 -2.28
CA ALA A 324 -5.00 12.85 -2.64
C ALA A 324 -5.88 12.60 -1.42
N THR A 325 -7.20 12.65 -1.60
CA THR A 325 -8.17 12.16 -0.63
C THR A 325 -8.24 10.63 -0.71
N LEU A 326 -8.04 9.94 0.40
CA LEU A 326 -8.23 8.49 0.45
C LEU A 326 -9.69 8.17 0.79
N VAL A 327 -10.30 7.31 -0.01
CA VAL A 327 -11.62 6.75 0.26
C VAL A 327 -11.42 5.35 0.84
N LEU A 328 -11.78 5.16 2.10
CA LEU A 328 -11.69 3.91 2.84
C LEU A 328 -13.06 3.23 2.84
N PHE A 329 -13.08 1.91 2.80
CA PHE A 329 -14.31 1.14 2.89
C PHE A 329 -14.11 -0.09 3.79
N ASP A 330 -15.09 -0.31 4.69
CA ASP A 330 -15.17 -1.55 5.46
C ASP A 330 -16.52 -2.23 5.23
N GLY A 331 -16.48 -3.55 5.00
CA GLY A 331 -17.64 -4.36 4.69
C GLY A 331 -17.45 -5.30 3.49
N SER A 332 -18.51 -6.00 3.12
CA SER A 332 -18.52 -6.91 1.97
C SER A 332 -18.58 -6.12 0.65
N PRO A 333 -17.65 -6.33 -0.31
CA PRO A 333 -17.72 -5.70 -1.63
C PRO A 333 -18.93 -6.22 -2.45
N PHE A 334 -19.51 -7.33 -2.01
CA PHE A 334 -20.70 -7.94 -2.63
C PHE A 334 -22.01 -7.59 -1.93
N PHE A 335 -21.97 -6.71 -0.92
CA PHE A 335 -23.18 -6.17 -0.33
C PHE A 335 -24.03 -5.47 -1.39
N ASN A 336 -25.35 -5.62 -1.32
CA ASN A 336 -26.27 -5.10 -2.35
C ASN A 336 -25.90 -5.59 -3.78
N ASP A 337 -25.68 -6.89 -3.93
CA ASP A 337 -25.32 -7.54 -5.21
C ASP A 337 -24.08 -6.93 -5.90
N GLY A 338 -23.10 -6.46 -5.11
CA GLY A 338 -21.87 -5.87 -5.60
C GLY A 338 -21.97 -4.39 -6.00
N ARG A 339 -23.10 -3.74 -5.73
CA ARG A 339 -23.35 -2.35 -6.09
C ARG A 339 -22.83 -1.34 -5.06
N VAL A 340 -22.60 -1.77 -3.83
CA VAL A 340 -22.21 -0.91 -2.70
C VAL A 340 -20.95 -0.08 -3.00
N LEU A 341 -19.95 -0.67 -3.65
CA LEU A 341 -18.70 0.06 -3.98
C LEU A 341 -18.93 1.09 -5.08
N TRP A 342 -19.82 0.83 -6.04
CA TRP A 342 -20.12 1.77 -7.11
C TRP A 342 -21.01 2.92 -6.63
N GLN A 343 -21.96 2.64 -5.74
CA GLN A 343 -22.74 3.69 -5.06
C GLN A 343 -21.82 4.60 -4.23
N MET A 344 -20.83 4.03 -3.54
CA MET A 344 -19.81 4.81 -2.85
C MET A 344 -18.95 5.61 -3.85
N ALA A 345 -18.51 5.00 -4.95
CA ALA A 345 -17.69 5.66 -5.96
C ALA A 345 -18.37 6.87 -6.58
N GLU A 346 -19.68 6.78 -6.90
CA GLU A 346 -20.52 7.91 -7.33
C GLU A 346 -20.59 9.00 -6.26
N ARG A 347 -20.98 8.64 -5.04
CA ARG A 347 -21.17 9.58 -3.92
C ARG A 347 -19.89 10.34 -3.59
N GLU A 348 -18.76 9.63 -3.55
CA GLU A 348 -17.47 10.19 -3.19
C GLU A 348 -16.68 10.70 -4.40
N LYS A 349 -17.22 10.61 -5.60
CA LYS A 349 -16.57 11.05 -6.85
C LYS A 349 -15.16 10.46 -7.00
N VAL A 350 -15.07 9.14 -6.85
CA VAL A 350 -13.80 8.42 -6.93
C VAL A 350 -13.19 8.59 -8.32
N THR A 351 -11.93 9.03 -8.38
CA THR A 351 -11.20 9.23 -9.64
C THR A 351 -10.35 8.02 -10.01
N VAL A 352 -9.84 7.29 -9.00
CA VAL A 352 -9.06 6.07 -9.18
C VAL A 352 -9.66 4.96 -8.32
N PHE A 353 -10.13 3.90 -8.97
CA PHE A 353 -10.83 2.78 -8.33
C PHE A 353 -9.99 1.51 -8.42
N GLY A 354 -9.45 1.05 -7.29
CA GLY A 354 -8.68 -0.16 -7.17
C GLY A 354 -9.48 -1.34 -6.62
N THR A 355 -9.29 -2.51 -7.22
CA THR A 355 -9.98 -3.75 -6.81
C THR A 355 -9.21 -5.00 -7.22
N SER A 356 -9.81 -6.18 -7.01
CA SER A 356 -9.25 -7.45 -7.46
C SER A 356 -9.86 -7.91 -8.79
N ALA A 357 -9.08 -8.65 -9.58
CA ALA A 357 -9.59 -9.32 -10.79
C ALA A 357 -10.80 -10.23 -10.49
N LYS A 358 -10.83 -10.83 -9.29
CA LYS A 358 -11.94 -11.67 -8.85
C LYS A 358 -13.25 -10.88 -8.69
N TYR A 359 -13.19 -9.65 -8.16
CA TYR A 359 -14.35 -8.78 -8.03
C TYR A 359 -14.90 -8.39 -9.41
N ILE A 360 -14.04 -7.95 -10.34
CA ILE A 360 -14.44 -7.63 -11.72
C ILE A 360 -15.12 -8.82 -12.40
N SER A 361 -14.51 -10.01 -12.31
CA SER A 361 -15.09 -11.24 -12.88
C SER A 361 -16.42 -11.62 -12.25
N ALA A 362 -16.61 -11.36 -10.95
CA ALA A 362 -17.88 -11.66 -10.28
C ALA A 362 -19.01 -10.71 -10.73
N LEU A 363 -18.71 -9.42 -10.89
CA LEU A 363 -19.67 -8.43 -11.44
C LEU A 363 -20.06 -8.77 -12.88
N GLN A 364 -19.07 -9.14 -13.72
CA GLN A 364 -19.30 -9.58 -15.09
C GLN A 364 -20.27 -10.77 -15.15
N LYS A 365 -20.05 -11.78 -14.30
CA LYS A 365 -20.93 -12.96 -14.21
C LYS A 365 -22.33 -12.63 -13.70
N ALA A 366 -22.44 -11.65 -12.81
CA ALA A 366 -23.72 -11.18 -12.27
C ALA A 366 -24.46 -10.22 -13.24
N GLY A 367 -23.83 -9.84 -14.35
CA GLY A 367 -24.40 -8.91 -15.32
C GLY A 367 -24.59 -7.49 -14.79
N VAL A 368 -23.84 -7.09 -13.76
CA VAL A 368 -23.88 -5.74 -13.21
C VAL A 368 -23.19 -4.79 -14.19
N ARG A 369 -23.82 -3.66 -14.48
CA ARG A 369 -23.30 -2.63 -15.42
C ARG A 369 -23.23 -1.28 -14.71
N PRO A 370 -22.16 -0.98 -13.99
CA PRO A 370 -22.05 0.22 -13.15
C PRO A 370 -22.33 1.52 -13.91
N ARG A 371 -21.84 1.67 -15.16
CA ARG A 371 -22.06 2.87 -15.99
C ARG A 371 -23.53 3.17 -16.29
N ASP A 372 -24.39 2.15 -16.27
CA ASP A 372 -25.82 2.33 -16.58
C ASP A 372 -26.62 2.69 -15.32
N GLU A 373 -26.06 2.50 -14.13
CA GLU A 373 -26.73 2.66 -12.84
C GLU A 373 -26.18 3.84 -12.01
N PHE A 374 -24.92 4.26 -12.23
CA PHE A 374 -24.21 5.26 -11.42
C PHE A 374 -23.52 6.33 -12.28
N ASP A 375 -23.41 7.56 -11.74
CA ASP A 375 -22.60 8.61 -12.34
C ASP A 375 -21.12 8.41 -11.99
N LEU A 376 -20.37 7.87 -12.95
CA LEU A 376 -18.92 7.60 -12.84
C LEU A 376 -18.09 8.54 -13.72
N THR A 377 -18.57 9.73 -14.02
CA THR A 377 -17.91 10.70 -14.93
C THR A 377 -16.53 11.16 -14.43
N GLU A 378 -16.31 11.15 -13.11
CA GLU A 378 -15.02 11.49 -12.50
C GLU A 378 -14.01 10.32 -12.53
N LEU A 379 -14.46 9.10 -12.80
CA LEU A 379 -13.61 7.90 -12.81
C LEU A 379 -12.69 7.89 -14.04
N ARG A 380 -11.39 8.00 -13.81
CA ARG A 380 -10.38 8.04 -14.87
C ARG A 380 -9.47 6.81 -14.93
N ALA A 381 -9.44 6.01 -13.87
CA ALA A 381 -8.64 4.79 -13.83
C ALA A 381 -9.29 3.69 -12.98
N VAL A 382 -9.15 2.45 -13.46
CA VAL A 382 -9.45 1.22 -12.73
C VAL A 382 -8.18 0.41 -12.58
N LEU A 383 -7.84 0.03 -11.33
CA LEU A 383 -6.66 -0.77 -11.02
C LEU A 383 -7.10 -2.17 -10.60
N SER A 384 -6.42 -3.20 -11.09
CA SER A 384 -6.74 -4.61 -10.80
C SER A 384 -5.51 -5.40 -10.41
N THR A 385 -5.55 -6.11 -9.27
CA THR A 385 -4.48 -7.00 -8.82
C THR A 385 -5.02 -8.24 -8.07
N GLY A 386 -4.11 -9.01 -7.48
CA GLY A 386 -4.42 -10.23 -6.72
C GLY A 386 -4.49 -11.51 -7.57
N SER A 387 -4.68 -11.37 -8.86
CA SER A 387 -4.53 -12.42 -9.88
C SER A 387 -4.51 -11.78 -11.28
N PRO A 388 -4.04 -12.48 -12.32
CA PRO A 388 -4.13 -11.99 -13.69
C PRO A 388 -5.57 -11.64 -14.07
N LEU A 389 -5.76 -10.48 -14.70
CA LEU A 389 -7.07 -10.09 -15.23
C LEU A 389 -7.30 -10.80 -16.58
N ALA A 390 -8.39 -11.56 -16.69
CA ALA A 390 -8.72 -12.29 -17.90
C ALA A 390 -9.09 -11.31 -19.05
N PRO A 391 -8.75 -11.63 -20.32
CA PRO A 391 -9.07 -10.76 -21.47
C PRO A 391 -10.54 -10.34 -21.55
N GLU A 392 -11.47 -11.24 -21.23
CA GLU A 392 -12.91 -10.97 -21.20
C GLU A 392 -13.30 -9.95 -20.13
N SER A 393 -12.51 -9.84 -19.06
CA SER A 393 -12.72 -8.84 -18.00
C SER A 393 -12.24 -7.46 -18.43
N PHE A 394 -11.26 -7.36 -19.36
CA PHE A 394 -10.92 -6.08 -20.02
C PHE A 394 -12.12 -5.60 -20.86
N ASP A 395 -12.68 -6.48 -21.70
CA ASP A 395 -13.87 -6.13 -22.49
C ASP A 395 -15.02 -5.65 -21.61
N TYR A 396 -15.27 -6.34 -20.50
CA TYR A 396 -16.31 -5.98 -19.53
C TYR A 396 -16.07 -4.59 -18.92
N VAL A 397 -14.83 -4.24 -18.54
CA VAL A 397 -14.53 -2.93 -17.95
C VAL A 397 -14.89 -1.81 -18.92
N TYR A 398 -14.51 -1.94 -20.20
CA TYR A 398 -14.79 -0.93 -21.21
C TYR A 398 -16.27 -0.90 -21.64
N ASP A 399 -16.97 -2.04 -21.62
CA ASP A 399 -18.39 -2.10 -21.93
C ASP A 399 -19.30 -1.67 -20.77
N ALA A 400 -18.98 -2.04 -19.54
CA ALA A 400 -19.89 -1.95 -18.40
C ALA A 400 -19.48 -0.93 -17.32
N ILE A 401 -18.23 -0.45 -17.29
CA ILE A 401 -17.77 0.52 -16.29
C ILE A 401 -17.49 1.88 -16.93
N GLY A 402 -16.63 1.95 -17.95
CA GLY A 402 -16.33 3.21 -18.62
C GLY A 402 -15.46 3.05 -19.83
N GLU A 403 -15.73 3.83 -20.90
CA GLU A 403 -15.00 3.74 -22.19
C GLU A 403 -13.70 4.52 -22.18
N ASP A 404 -13.63 5.64 -21.43
CA ASP A 404 -12.49 6.57 -21.45
C ASP A 404 -11.76 6.60 -20.13
N LEU A 405 -11.26 5.43 -19.72
CA LEU A 405 -10.48 5.25 -18.48
C LEU A 405 -9.25 4.36 -18.72
N GLN A 406 -8.20 4.59 -17.94
CA GLN A 406 -7.05 3.72 -17.90
C GLN A 406 -7.38 2.45 -17.10
N LEU A 407 -7.31 1.27 -17.72
CA LEU A 407 -7.36 -0.01 -17.01
C LEU A 407 -5.94 -0.50 -16.74
N SER A 408 -5.53 -0.51 -15.48
CA SER A 408 -4.23 -1.01 -15.06
C SER A 408 -4.35 -2.40 -14.44
N SER A 409 -3.95 -3.44 -15.15
CA SER A 409 -3.64 -4.73 -14.54
C SER A 409 -2.25 -4.64 -13.91
N ILE A 410 -2.10 -5.12 -12.67
CA ILE A 410 -0.91 -4.92 -11.85
C ILE A 410 -0.42 -6.27 -11.34
N ALA A 411 0.89 -6.53 -11.41
CA ALA A 411 1.52 -7.66 -10.75
C ALA A 411 2.71 -7.20 -9.92
N GLY A 412 2.71 -7.64 -8.68
CA GLY A 412 3.71 -7.35 -7.66
C GLY A 412 3.41 -8.15 -6.40
N GLY A 413 4.01 -7.81 -5.28
CA GLY A 413 3.82 -8.59 -4.07
C GLY A 413 4.18 -7.89 -2.77
N THR A 414 3.77 -8.53 -1.69
CA THR A 414 4.13 -8.13 -0.33
C THR A 414 5.65 -8.10 -0.15
N ASP A 415 6.36 -8.98 -0.85
CA ASP A 415 7.81 -9.12 -0.76
C ASP A 415 8.58 -7.85 -1.12
N ILE A 416 8.03 -7.06 -2.04
CA ILE A 416 8.67 -5.82 -2.49
C ILE A 416 7.85 -4.57 -2.11
N ILE A 417 6.69 -4.75 -1.49
CA ILE A 417 5.71 -3.68 -1.19
C ILE A 417 5.42 -2.79 -2.40
N SER A 418 5.36 -3.38 -3.58
CA SER A 418 5.39 -2.70 -4.87
C SER A 418 4.84 -3.57 -5.99
N CYS A 419 4.93 -3.02 -7.21
CA CYS A 419 4.62 -3.67 -8.46
C CYS A 419 5.87 -3.81 -9.34
N PHE A 420 6.05 -4.99 -9.96
CA PHE A 420 7.05 -5.23 -11.00
C PHE A 420 6.59 -4.69 -12.36
N VAL A 421 5.31 -4.92 -12.66
CA VAL A 421 4.64 -4.55 -13.90
C VAL A 421 3.27 -3.95 -13.59
N LEU A 422 2.90 -2.87 -14.28
CA LEU A 422 1.72 -2.09 -13.94
C LEU A 422 1.26 -1.19 -15.08
N GLY A 423 0.35 -0.26 -14.77
CA GLY A 423 -0.20 0.71 -15.70
C GLY A 423 0.74 1.86 -16.05
N ASN A 424 0.35 2.59 -17.10
CA ASN A 424 1.01 3.83 -17.51
C ASN A 424 -0.02 4.75 -18.19
N PRO A 425 -0.27 5.96 -17.65
CA PRO A 425 -1.28 6.87 -18.18
C PRO A 425 -0.93 7.44 -19.58
N ALA A 426 0.31 7.28 -20.03
CA ALA A 426 0.77 7.76 -21.33
C ALA A 426 0.78 6.68 -22.44
N LEU A 427 0.47 5.42 -22.10
CA LEU A 427 0.50 4.29 -23.04
C LEU A 427 -0.91 3.72 -23.28
N PRO A 428 -1.15 3.08 -24.45
CA PRO A 428 -2.41 2.41 -24.72
C PRO A 428 -2.61 1.18 -23.82
N VAL A 429 -3.88 0.85 -23.54
CA VAL A 429 -4.28 -0.42 -22.92
C VAL A 429 -4.64 -1.41 -24.03
N ARG A 430 -3.96 -2.55 -24.02
CA ARG A 430 -4.23 -3.66 -24.92
C ARG A 430 -4.97 -4.79 -24.19
N ARG A 431 -5.86 -5.44 -24.88
CA ARG A 431 -6.69 -6.53 -24.35
C ARG A 431 -5.83 -7.65 -23.77
N GLY A 432 -5.97 -7.92 -22.47
CA GLY A 432 -5.27 -9.02 -21.79
C GLY A 432 -3.78 -8.78 -21.52
N GLU A 433 -3.28 -7.54 -21.70
CA GLU A 433 -1.88 -7.21 -21.45
C GLU A 433 -1.72 -6.25 -20.27
N ILE A 434 -0.60 -6.37 -19.55
CA ILE A 434 -0.14 -5.34 -18.61
C ILE A 434 0.64 -4.29 -19.42
N GLN A 435 0.39 -3.00 -19.18
CA GLN A 435 0.88 -1.94 -20.04
C GLN A 435 2.42 -1.83 -20.10
N CYS A 436 3.12 -2.01 -18.95
CA CYS A 436 4.57 -1.83 -18.93
C CYS A 436 5.25 -2.46 -17.71
N ARG A 437 6.57 -2.61 -17.80
CA ARG A 437 7.45 -2.82 -16.65
C ARG A 437 7.54 -1.52 -15.83
N GLY A 438 7.60 -1.62 -14.50
CA GLY A 438 7.72 -0.47 -13.61
C GLY A 438 9.07 0.25 -13.77
N LEU A 439 9.07 1.59 -13.76
CA LEU A 439 10.31 2.36 -13.75
C LEU A 439 11.17 1.98 -12.54
N GLY A 440 12.48 1.87 -12.74
CA GLY A 440 13.43 1.49 -11.70
C GLY A 440 13.41 0.00 -11.32
N MET A 441 12.63 -0.83 -12.03
CA MET A 441 12.52 -2.27 -11.81
C MET A 441 13.04 -3.03 -13.03
N ALA A 442 14.21 -3.65 -12.92
CA ALA A 442 14.84 -4.40 -14.02
C ALA A 442 14.20 -5.81 -14.13
N VAL A 443 12.96 -5.86 -14.56
CA VAL A 443 12.12 -7.07 -14.63
C VAL A 443 12.44 -7.88 -15.88
N GLU A 444 12.70 -9.18 -15.67
CA GLU A 444 12.87 -10.19 -16.72
C GLU A 444 12.14 -11.48 -16.34
N PHE A 445 12.09 -12.42 -17.29
CA PHE A 445 11.62 -13.78 -17.07
C PHE A 445 12.73 -14.74 -17.40
N PHE A 446 13.05 -15.66 -16.49
CA PHE A 446 14.13 -16.61 -16.65
C PHE A 446 13.61 -18.06 -16.78
N ASP A 447 14.33 -18.87 -17.57
CA ASP A 447 14.20 -20.34 -17.52
C ASP A 447 14.93 -20.89 -16.27
N ASP A 448 14.84 -22.20 -16.09
CA ASP A 448 15.49 -22.85 -14.93
C ASP A 448 17.04 -22.79 -14.98
N ASP A 449 17.62 -22.52 -16.14
CA ASP A 449 19.06 -22.34 -16.35
C ASP A 449 19.52 -20.88 -16.18
N GLY A 450 18.58 -19.95 -15.94
CA GLY A 450 18.86 -18.52 -15.75
C GLY A 450 18.97 -17.71 -17.04
N ASN A 451 18.51 -18.24 -18.17
CA ASN A 451 18.46 -17.49 -19.42
C ASN A 451 17.19 -16.66 -19.53
N ALA A 452 17.34 -15.41 -20.02
CA ALA A 452 16.20 -14.52 -20.25
C ALA A 452 15.26 -15.05 -21.34
N LEU A 453 13.97 -15.03 -21.07
CA LEU A 453 12.91 -15.49 -21.96
C LEU A 453 12.09 -14.30 -22.46
N ILE A 454 11.71 -14.35 -23.75
CA ILE A 454 10.77 -13.43 -24.39
C ILE A 454 9.65 -14.25 -25.02
N GLU A 455 8.38 -13.84 -24.82
CA GLU A 455 7.18 -14.52 -25.32
C GLU A 455 7.02 -15.98 -24.84
N GLN A 456 7.65 -16.32 -23.72
CA GLN A 456 7.60 -17.62 -23.09
C GLN A 456 7.31 -17.49 -21.59
N ARG A 457 6.80 -18.55 -20.99
CA ARG A 457 6.61 -18.63 -19.55
C ARG A 457 7.94 -18.85 -18.85
N GLY A 458 8.20 -18.10 -17.79
CA GLY A 458 9.38 -18.23 -16.97
C GLY A 458 9.15 -17.70 -15.56
N GLU A 459 10.15 -17.78 -14.73
CA GLU A 459 10.20 -17.20 -13.39
C GLU A 459 10.38 -15.68 -13.53
N LEU A 460 9.53 -14.91 -12.85
CA LEU A 460 9.70 -13.46 -12.79
C LEU A 460 10.89 -13.14 -11.90
N VAL A 461 11.83 -12.36 -12.43
CA VAL A 461 13.03 -11.95 -11.71
C VAL A 461 13.25 -10.45 -11.80
N CYS A 462 14.00 -9.90 -10.83
CA CYS A 462 14.53 -8.55 -10.90
C CYS A 462 16.06 -8.64 -10.88
N THR A 463 16.69 -8.13 -11.94
CA THR A 463 18.12 -8.34 -12.20
C THR A 463 19.02 -7.24 -11.66
N ARG A 464 18.45 -6.16 -11.13
CA ARG A 464 19.18 -5.02 -10.54
C ARG A 464 18.57 -4.57 -9.21
N PRO A 465 19.34 -3.90 -8.34
CA PRO A 465 18.84 -3.36 -7.09
C PRO A 465 17.66 -2.40 -7.26
N PHE A 466 16.73 -2.45 -6.33
CA PHE A 466 15.60 -1.53 -6.23
C PHE A 466 15.38 -1.14 -4.75
N PRO A 467 14.93 0.10 -4.44
CA PRO A 467 14.96 0.61 -3.07
C PRO A 467 13.95 -0.03 -2.12
N SER A 468 12.91 -0.68 -2.63
CA SER A 468 11.89 -1.37 -1.81
C SER A 468 12.19 -2.86 -1.58
N ALA A 469 13.37 -3.34 -1.93
CA ALA A 469 13.83 -4.64 -1.45
C ALA A 469 13.70 -4.66 0.08
N PRO A 470 13.21 -5.76 0.69
CA PRO A 470 13.12 -5.84 2.14
C PRO A 470 14.46 -5.56 2.81
N VAL A 471 14.41 -4.90 3.95
CA VAL A 471 15.60 -4.74 4.82
C VAL A 471 16.08 -6.10 5.33
N GLY A 472 15.15 -7.06 5.42
CA GLY A 472 15.40 -8.43 5.82
C GLY A 472 14.12 -9.11 6.31
N PHE A 473 14.26 -10.27 6.93
CA PHE A 473 13.18 -10.91 7.67
C PHE A 473 13.34 -10.68 9.17
N TRP A 474 12.23 -10.49 9.88
CA TRP A 474 12.28 -10.38 11.33
C TRP A 474 12.84 -11.66 11.97
N SER A 475 13.75 -11.51 12.93
CA SER A 475 14.44 -12.61 13.59
C SER A 475 15.25 -13.54 12.65
N ASP A 476 15.88 -12.95 11.63
CA ASP A 476 16.78 -13.62 10.67
C ASP A 476 18.16 -12.91 10.64
N PRO A 477 18.94 -12.95 11.72
CA PRO A 477 20.13 -12.09 11.91
C PRO A 477 21.22 -12.33 10.85
N ASP A 478 21.29 -13.53 10.27
CA ASP A 478 22.27 -13.89 9.25
C ASP A 478 21.69 -13.76 7.82
N ASN A 479 20.47 -13.26 7.69
CA ASN A 479 19.73 -13.21 6.42
C ASN A 479 19.64 -14.56 5.68
N ALA A 480 19.72 -15.67 6.42
CA ALA A 480 19.74 -17.00 5.82
C ALA A 480 18.40 -17.36 5.16
N ARG A 481 17.27 -17.08 5.85
CA ARG A 481 15.92 -17.30 5.31
C ARG A 481 15.61 -16.34 4.16
N TYR A 482 16.05 -15.07 4.29
CA TYR A 482 15.89 -14.05 3.25
C TYR A 482 16.64 -14.46 1.97
N ARG A 483 17.91 -14.90 2.10
CA ARG A 483 18.72 -15.40 0.99
C ARG A 483 18.09 -16.63 0.33
N ALA A 484 17.66 -17.60 1.11
CA ALA A 484 17.01 -18.81 0.59
C ALA A 484 15.70 -18.50 -0.15
N ALA A 485 14.96 -17.49 0.32
CA ALA A 485 13.68 -17.13 -0.30
C ALA A 485 13.78 -16.49 -1.68
N TYR A 486 14.86 -15.70 -1.92
CA TYR A 486 14.91 -14.84 -3.12
C TYR A 486 16.17 -14.97 -3.97
N PHE A 487 17.24 -15.58 -3.46
CA PHE A 487 18.55 -15.59 -4.14
C PHE A 487 19.16 -17.00 -4.28
N GLU A 488 18.48 -18.05 -3.82
CA GLU A 488 19.00 -19.41 -3.91
C GLU A 488 18.88 -19.98 -5.33
N LYS A 489 17.74 -19.70 -6.00
CA LYS A 489 17.46 -20.21 -7.36
C LYS A 489 18.42 -19.60 -8.38
N TYR A 490 18.61 -18.28 -8.34
CA TYR A 490 19.52 -17.55 -9.23
C TYR A 490 20.45 -16.68 -8.40
N PRO A 491 21.73 -17.06 -8.21
CA PRO A 491 22.65 -16.33 -7.36
C PRO A 491 22.82 -14.87 -7.77
N GLY A 492 22.53 -13.94 -6.84
CA GLY A 492 22.63 -12.50 -7.06
C GLY A 492 21.42 -11.86 -7.80
N ILE A 493 20.44 -12.65 -8.20
CA ILE A 493 19.22 -12.20 -8.88
C ILE A 493 18.03 -12.42 -7.96
N TRP A 494 17.18 -11.42 -7.84
CA TRP A 494 15.93 -11.55 -7.09
C TRP A 494 14.94 -12.42 -7.86
N ALA A 495 14.55 -13.56 -7.32
CA ALA A 495 13.47 -14.41 -7.83
C ALA A 495 12.19 -14.16 -7.01
N HIS A 496 11.06 -13.96 -7.71
CA HIS A 496 9.77 -13.63 -7.07
C HIS A 496 8.97 -14.88 -6.74
#